data_39805c2f490dfb41ad1a10465defc3c7
#
_entry.id   39805c2f490dfb41ad1a10465defc3c7
#
_cell.length_a   1.000
_cell.length_b   1.000
_cell.length_c   1.000
_cell.angle_alpha   90.00
_cell.angle_beta   90.00
_cell.angle_gamma   90.00
#
_symmetry.space_group_name_H-M   'P 1'
#
loop_
_entity.id
_entity.type
_entity.pdbx_description
1 polymer ?
#
loop_
_entity_poly.entity_id
_entity_poly.type
_entity_poly.pdbx_seq_one_letter_code
_entity_poly.pdbx_strand_id
1 'polypeptide(L)'
;TAHAFKLLGCQTQIIWHKEDKIDADLVVLPGGFSYGDYLRTAAIAKFSPAMQAVKEHAKKGGYILGICNGFQMLLELGLLKGAMRRNENLNFVSKYHHLKVISNNNKFLANLAKDEVVNIPIAHGEGNYYTDENTLKSLYDNEQVLLKYCDINGNEINPNGSVDSIAGICDESKRIFGLMPHPERACEKILGTDDGMKMLKGLVW
;
A
#
# COMPACT_ATOMS: atom_id res chain seq x y z
N THR A 1 -11.57 1.45 -5.11
CA THR A 1 -11.07 0.18 -4.49
C THR A 1 -12.09 -0.94 -4.66
N ALA A 2 -13.32 -0.86 -4.07
CA ALA A 2 -14.33 -1.95 -4.13
C ALA A 2 -14.65 -2.39 -5.58
N HIS A 3 -14.72 -1.46 -6.55
CA HIS A 3 -14.91 -1.78 -7.97
C HIS A 3 -13.82 -2.72 -8.51
N ALA A 4 -12.56 -2.43 -8.23
CA ALA A 4 -11.44 -3.27 -8.69
C ALA A 4 -11.55 -4.72 -8.19
N PHE A 5 -11.92 -4.93 -6.92
CA PHE A 5 -12.12 -6.28 -6.38
C PHE A 5 -13.38 -6.96 -6.93
N LYS A 6 -14.44 -6.19 -7.24
CA LYS A 6 -15.63 -6.75 -7.94
C LYS A 6 -15.28 -7.24 -9.34
N LEU A 7 -14.42 -6.54 -10.08
CA LEU A 7 -13.92 -7.00 -11.39
C LEU A 7 -13.14 -8.32 -11.28
N LEU A 8 -12.52 -8.57 -10.14
CA LEU A 8 -11.84 -9.84 -9.82
C LEU A 8 -12.79 -10.95 -9.31
N GLY A 9 -14.10 -10.69 -9.25
CA GLY A 9 -15.10 -11.66 -8.80
C GLY A 9 -15.30 -11.72 -7.28
N CYS A 10 -14.68 -10.83 -6.52
CA CYS A 10 -14.81 -10.81 -5.06
C CYS A 10 -16.17 -10.28 -4.60
N GLN A 11 -16.72 -10.85 -3.53
CA GLN A 11 -17.76 -10.19 -2.76
C GLN A 11 -17.11 -9.08 -1.93
N THR A 12 -17.67 -7.87 -2.01
CA THR A 12 -17.12 -6.71 -1.30
C THR A 12 -18.14 -6.09 -0.38
N GLN A 13 -17.72 -5.79 0.85
CA GLN A 13 -18.49 -5.05 1.84
C GLN A 13 -17.74 -3.79 2.23
N ILE A 14 -18.44 -2.68 2.38
CA ILE A 14 -17.88 -1.43 2.91
C ILE A 14 -18.21 -1.37 4.40
N ILE A 15 -17.16 -1.32 5.22
CA ILE A 15 -17.26 -1.17 6.67
C ILE A 15 -17.09 0.30 7.04
N TRP A 16 -18.04 0.83 7.82
CA TRP A 16 -17.99 2.20 8.30
C TRP A 16 -17.01 2.32 9.48
N HIS A 17 -16.34 3.45 9.63
CA HIS A 17 -15.28 3.63 10.65
C HIS A 17 -15.74 3.44 12.11
N LYS A 18 -17.06 3.45 12.38
CA LYS A 18 -17.65 3.19 13.70
C LYS A 18 -17.94 1.71 13.98
N GLU A 19 -17.83 0.86 12.97
CA GLU A 19 -18.03 -0.57 13.13
C GLU A 19 -16.79 -1.21 13.76
N ASP A 20 -16.98 -2.18 14.64
CA ASP A 20 -15.93 -2.83 15.42
C ASP A 20 -15.73 -4.31 15.09
N LYS A 21 -16.41 -4.79 14.04
CA LYS A 21 -16.34 -6.18 13.60
C LYS A 21 -15.96 -6.27 12.13
N ILE A 22 -15.05 -7.18 11.84
CA ILE A 22 -14.65 -7.53 10.48
C ILE A 22 -14.75 -9.04 10.34
N ASP A 23 -15.49 -9.47 9.32
CA ASP A 23 -15.59 -10.87 8.87
C ASP A 23 -15.28 -10.88 7.37
N ALA A 24 -14.01 -11.09 7.04
CA ALA A 24 -13.50 -11.06 5.69
C ALA A 24 -12.17 -11.81 5.59
N ASP A 25 -11.85 -12.34 4.42
CA ASP A 25 -10.56 -12.96 4.13
C ASP A 25 -9.47 -11.89 3.94
N LEU A 26 -9.84 -10.76 3.34
CA LEU A 26 -8.98 -9.61 3.06
C LEU A 26 -9.63 -8.31 3.52
N VAL A 27 -8.90 -7.52 4.29
CA VAL A 27 -9.26 -6.14 4.62
C VAL A 27 -8.48 -5.19 3.73
N VAL A 28 -9.16 -4.25 3.07
CA VAL A 28 -8.51 -3.20 2.28
C VAL A 28 -8.77 -1.84 2.91
N LEU A 29 -7.69 -1.18 3.32
CA LEU A 29 -7.71 0.23 3.75
C LEU A 29 -7.45 1.10 2.51
N PRO A 30 -8.46 1.83 2.01
CA PRO A 30 -8.35 2.57 0.77
C PRO A 30 -7.55 3.86 0.93
N GLY A 31 -7.18 4.46 -0.20
CA GLY A 31 -6.68 5.83 -0.26
C GLY A 31 -7.76 6.86 0.12
N GLY A 32 -7.32 8.05 0.46
CA GLY A 32 -8.18 9.16 0.87
C GLY A 32 -7.45 10.15 1.77
N PHE A 33 -8.21 10.93 2.51
CA PHE A 33 -7.74 11.89 3.51
C PHE A 33 -8.54 11.66 4.80
N SER A 34 -8.20 10.60 5.52
CA SER A 34 -8.95 10.19 6.70
C SER A 34 -8.94 11.27 7.78
N TYR A 35 -10.14 11.67 8.24
CA TYR A 35 -10.31 12.76 9.21
C TYR A 35 -9.64 14.08 8.80
N GLY A 36 -9.52 14.33 7.45
CA GLY A 36 -8.94 15.56 6.90
C GLY A 36 -7.45 15.73 7.20
N ASP A 37 -6.73 14.65 7.53
CA ASP A 37 -5.30 14.61 7.87
C ASP A 37 -4.89 15.58 9.00
N TYR A 38 -5.83 15.89 9.90
CA TYR A 38 -5.55 16.72 11.09
C TYR A 38 -4.46 16.08 11.95
N LEU A 39 -3.57 16.91 12.51
CA LEU A 39 -2.33 16.60 13.21
C LEU A 39 -1.23 16.08 12.28
N ARG A 40 -1.45 15.00 11.60
CA ARG A 40 -0.72 14.40 10.47
C ARG A 40 -1.58 13.31 9.83
N THR A 41 -1.22 12.92 8.65
CA THR A 41 -1.92 11.90 7.85
C THR A 41 -2.18 10.63 8.66
N ALA A 42 -3.44 10.18 8.67
CA ALA A 42 -3.92 8.98 9.37
C ALA A 42 -3.82 8.96 10.90
N ALA A 43 -3.26 10.00 11.54
CA ALA A 43 -3.03 10.00 12.99
C ALA A 43 -4.30 9.82 13.83
N ILE A 44 -5.42 10.41 13.41
CA ILE A 44 -6.72 10.30 14.12
C ILE A 44 -7.41 8.97 13.78
N ALA A 45 -7.25 8.48 12.55
CA ALA A 45 -7.91 7.25 12.08
C ALA A 45 -7.63 6.04 12.98
N LYS A 46 -6.41 5.92 13.53
CA LYS A 46 -6.00 4.80 14.40
C LYS A 46 -6.87 4.61 15.66
N PHE A 47 -7.61 5.63 16.07
CA PHE A 47 -8.48 5.56 17.25
C PHE A 47 -9.91 5.11 16.91
N SER A 48 -10.26 4.94 15.65
CA SER A 48 -11.59 4.50 15.27
C SER A 48 -11.85 3.03 15.64
N PRO A 49 -13.11 2.65 15.96
CA PRO A 49 -13.48 1.26 16.20
C PRO A 49 -13.04 0.33 15.07
N ALA A 50 -13.24 0.71 13.81
CA ALA A 50 -12.82 -0.08 12.65
C ALA A 50 -11.32 -0.37 12.67
N MET A 51 -10.46 0.57 13.09
CA MET A 51 -9.01 0.32 13.15
C MET A 51 -8.64 -0.62 14.31
N GLN A 52 -9.41 -0.69 15.38
CA GLN A 52 -9.22 -1.73 16.40
C GLN A 52 -9.61 -3.12 15.84
N ALA A 53 -10.70 -3.22 15.09
CA ALA A 53 -11.09 -4.45 14.40
C ALA A 53 -10.03 -4.88 13.37
N VAL A 54 -9.39 -3.95 12.65
CA VAL A 54 -8.24 -4.24 11.75
C VAL A 54 -7.06 -4.84 12.52
N LYS A 55 -6.73 -4.32 13.70
CA LYS A 55 -5.69 -4.90 14.56
C LYS A 55 -6.02 -6.33 14.98
N GLU A 56 -7.26 -6.59 15.38
CA GLU A 56 -7.68 -7.94 15.76
C GLU A 56 -7.66 -8.89 14.56
N HIS A 57 -8.04 -8.42 13.37
CA HIS A 57 -7.94 -9.19 12.13
C HIS A 57 -6.47 -9.55 11.81
N ALA A 58 -5.54 -8.59 11.95
CA ALA A 58 -4.10 -8.82 11.80
C ALA A 58 -3.58 -9.89 12.78
N LYS A 59 -3.94 -9.79 14.08
CA LYS A 59 -3.54 -10.75 15.12
C LYS A 59 -4.00 -12.18 14.81
N LYS A 60 -5.15 -12.32 14.17
CA LYS A 60 -5.69 -13.62 13.73
C LYS A 60 -5.03 -14.14 12.45
N GLY A 61 -4.06 -13.41 11.88
CA GLY A 61 -3.34 -13.77 10.67
C GLY A 61 -4.14 -13.47 9.39
N GLY A 62 -5.12 -12.57 9.44
CA GLY A 62 -5.87 -12.11 8.28
C GLY A 62 -5.03 -11.26 7.32
N TYR A 63 -5.41 -11.25 6.05
CA TYR A 63 -4.75 -10.43 5.04
C TYR A 63 -5.22 -8.97 5.08
N ILE A 64 -4.28 -8.04 4.93
CA ILE A 64 -4.57 -6.60 4.94
C ILE A 64 -3.78 -5.93 3.81
N LEU A 65 -4.45 -5.06 3.05
CA LEU A 65 -3.84 -4.20 2.04
C LEU A 65 -4.13 -2.74 2.39
N GLY A 66 -3.09 -1.93 2.61
CA GLY A 66 -3.18 -0.48 2.77
C GLY A 66 -2.71 0.24 1.52
N ILE A 67 -3.59 1.04 0.91
CA ILE A 67 -3.31 1.82 -0.30
C ILE A 67 -3.24 3.29 0.07
N CYS A 68 -2.15 3.99 -0.24
CA CYS A 68 -1.95 5.41 0.00
C CYS A 68 -2.27 5.79 1.47
N ASN A 69 -3.38 6.47 1.76
CA ASN A 69 -3.80 6.76 3.13
C ASN A 69 -3.98 5.50 3.99
N GLY A 70 -4.38 4.38 3.40
CA GLY A 70 -4.43 3.08 4.08
C GLY A 70 -3.04 2.58 4.51
N PHE A 71 -2.00 2.78 3.71
CA PHE A 71 -0.62 2.47 4.11
C PHE A 71 -0.18 3.36 5.28
N GLN A 72 -0.48 4.65 5.23
CA GLN A 72 -0.23 5.59 6.34
C GLN A 72 -0.94 5.14 7.62
N MET A 73 -2.17 4.63 7.53
CA MET A 73 -2.88 4.05 8.69
C MET A 73 -2.15 2.83 9.26
N LEU A 74 -1.64 1.92 8.41
CA LEU A 74 -0.89 0.73 8.85
C LEU A 74 0.39 1.10 9.60
N LEU A 75 1.09 2.16 9.16
CA LEU A 75 2.25 2.70 9.88
C LEU A 75 1.85 3.28 11.23
N GLU A 76 0.78 4.09 11.29
CA GLU A 76 0.26 4.69 12.54
C GLU A 76 -0.26 3.64 13.53
N LEU A 77 -0.76 2.50 13.04
CA LEU A 77 -1.17 1.37 13.86
C LEU A 77 0.00 0.54 14.38
N GLY A 78 1.21 0.74 13.84
CA GLY A 78 2.38 -0.09 14.11
C GLY A 78 2.30 -1.50 13.52
N LEU A 79 1.46 -1.71 12.52
CA LEU A 79 1.34 -2.98 11.77
C LEU A 79 2.40 -3.11 10.67
N LEU A 80 2.95 -1.99 10.22
CA LEU A 80 4.12 -1.91 9.35
C LEU A 80 5.18 -1.02 10.00
N LYS A 81 6.45 -1.27 9.70
CA LYS A 81 7.60 -0.52 10.25
C LYS A 81 7.83 0.77 9.46
N GLY A 82 8.29 1.83 10.14
CA GLY A 82 8.61 3.12 9.53
C GLY A 82 7.56 4.20 9.77
N ALA A 83 7.65 5.29 9.03
CA ALA A 83 6.77 6.45 9.14
C ALA A 83 6.57 7.09 7.77
N MET A 84 5.52 7.91 7.63
CA MET A 84 5.29 8.69 6.42
C MET A 84 5.56 10.17 6.69
N ARG A 85 6.24 10.83 5.76
CA ARG A 85 6.57 12.26 5.78
C ARG A 85 5.97 12.96 4.57
N ARG A 86 5.94 14.29 4.61
CA ARG A 86 5.63 15.09 3.42
C ARG A 86 6.63 14.80 2.31
N ASN A 87 6.14 14.88 1.07
CA ASN A 87 7.02 14.81 -0.10
C ASN A 87 8.14 15.83 0.03
N GLU A 88 9.35 15.47 -0.36
CA GLU A 88 10.54 16.33 -0.23
C GLU A 88 10.37 17.67 -0.93
N ASN A 89 9.70 17.68 -2.09
CA ASN A 89 9.40 18.89 -2.85
C ASN A 89 8.19 19.69 -2.33
N LEU A 90 7.55 19.24 -1.23
CA LEU A 90 6.36 19.82 -0.59
C LEU A 90 5.13 19.94 -1.49
N ASN A 91 5.16 19.35 -2.69
CA ASN A 91 4.06 19.39 -3.65
C ASN A 91 3.23 18.11 -3.59
N PHE A 92 1.95 18.22 -3.90
CA PHE A 92 1.11 17.06 -4.20
C PHE A 92 1.49 16.52 -5.58
N VAL A 93 1.88 15.23 -5.63
CA VAL A 93 2.25 14.55 -6.87
C VAL A 93 1.10 13.69 -7.33
N SER A 94 0.58 13.92 -8.54
CA SER A 94 -0.49 13.13 -9.15
C SER A 94 -0.11 12.81 -10.60
N LYS A 95 0.32 11.57 -10.84
CA LYS A 95 0.73 11.09 -12.17
C LYS A 95 0.82 9.56 -12.19
N TYR A 96 0.90 8.98 -13.40
CA TYR A 96 1.39 7.62 -13.56
C TYR A 96 2.89 7.57 -13.25
N HIS A 97 3.32 6.50 -12.60
CA HIS A 97 4.72 6.29 -12.26
C HIS A 97 5.09 4.81 -12.34
N HIS A 98 6.31 4.52 -12.79
CA HIS A 98 6.76 3.15 -12.88
C HIS A 98 7.28 2.65 -11.53
N LEU A 99 7.00 1.39 -11.24
CA LEU A 99 7.40 0.68 -10.03
C LEU A 99 8.11 -0.60 -10.43
N LYS A 100 9.25 -0.84 -9.82
CA LYS A 100 10.00 -2.09 -9.95
C LYS A 100 9.62 -3.05 -8.83
N VAL A 101 9.34 -4.29 -9.17
CA VAL A 101 9.11 -5.38 -8.21
C VAL A 101 10.43 -5.82 -7.62
N ILE A 102 10.61 -5.67 -6.31
CA ILE A 102 11.83 -6.04 -5.58
C ILE A 102 11.70 -7.45 -4.98
N SER A 103 10.54 -7.73 -4.35
CA SER A 103 10.22 -9.05 -3.83
C SER A 103 8.83 -9.47 -4.27
N ASN A 104 8.70 -10.65 -4.88
CA ASN A 104 7.44 -11.28 -5.25
C ASN A 104 7.17 -12.57 -4.45
N ASN A 105 7.99 -12.86 -3.44
CA ASN A 105 7.81 -13.98 -2.51
C ASN A 105 6.70 -13.67 -1.48
N ASN A 106 5.52 -13.32 -1.99
CA ASN A 106 4.32 -12.99 -1.23
C ASN A 106 3.09 -13.11 -2.13
N LYS A 107 1.88 -13.21 -1.53
CA LYS A 107 0.65 -13.35 -2.33
C LYS A 107 0.35 -12.12 -3.19
N PHE A 108 0.58 -10.91 -2.67
CA PHE A 108 0.20 -9.67 -3.37
C PHE A 108 0.88 -9.52 -4.74
N LEU A 109 2.16 -9.88 -4.83
CA LEU A 109 2.93 -9.74 -6.07
C LEU A 109 3.27 -11.08 -6.76
N ALA A 110 2.64 -12.18 -6.33
CA ALA A 110 2.94 -13.53 -6.85
C ALA A 110 2.71 -13.68 -8.35
N ASN A 111 1.88 -12.83 -8.97
CA ASN A 111 1.61 -12.83 -10.41
C ASN A 111 2.56 -11.94 -11.22
N LEU A 112 3.55 -11.33 -10.59
CA LEU A 112 4.57 -10.49 -11.23
C LEU A 112 5.94 -11.15 -11.07
N ALA A 113 6.80 -10.97 -12.07
CA ALA A 113 8.18 -11.41 -11.97
C ALA A 113 9.00 -10.45 -11.09
N LYS A 114 10.06 -10.97 -10.44
CA LYS A 114 11.06 -10.11 -9.83
C LYS A 114 11.69 -9.23 -10.92
N ASP A 115 11.94 -7.96 -10.59
CA ASP A 115 12.44 -6.91 -11.49
C ASP A 115 11.45 -6.49 -12.60
N GLU A 116 10.22 -7.03 -12.65
CA GLU A 116 9.19 -6.54 -13.56
C GLU A 116 8.85 -5.08 -13.22
N VAL A 117 8.65 -4.28 -14.26
CA VAL A 117 8.27 -2.87 -14.14
C VAL A 117 6.79 -2.73 -14.48
N VAL A 118 6.02 -2.14 -13.57
CA VAL A 118 4.58 -1.87 -13.73
C VAL A 118 4.32 -0.37 -13.68
N ASN A 119 3.28 0.10 -14.35
CA ASN A 119 2.92 1.51 -14.42
C ASN A 119 1.65 1.78 -13.62
N ILE A 120 1.79 2.41 -12.45
CA ILE A 120 0.70 2.59 -11.48
C ILE A 120 0.55 4.07 -11.11
N PRO A 121 -0.69 4.61 -11.01
CA PRO A 121 -0.90 6.00 -10.58
C PRO A 121 -0.45 6.23 -9.14
N ILE A 122 0.13 7.40 -8.89
CA ILE A 122 0.41 7.95 -7.56
C ILE A 122 -0.37 9.25 -7.37
N ALA A 123 -0.86 9.51 -6.14
CA ALA A 123 -1.63 10.73 -5.82
C ALA A 123 -1.48 11.05 -4.32
N HIS A 124 -0.41 11.77 -3.94
CA HIS A 124 -0.10 12.04 -2.54
C HIS A 124 0.72 13.32 -2.33
N GLY A 125 0.50 13.99 -1.21
CA GLY A 125 1.33 15.07 -0.68
C GLY A 125 2.27 14.60 0.45
N GLU A 126 1.92 13.48 1.08
CA GLU A 126 2.68 12.81 2.15
C GLU A 126 2.91 11.34 1.75
N GLY A 127 3.88 11.12 0.85
CA GLY A 127 4.25 9.80 0.32
C GLY A 127 5.72 9.44 0.56
N ASN A 128 6.46 10.29 1.26
CA ASN A 128 7.87 10.08 1.58
C ASN A 128 7.99 9.08 2.74
N TYR A 129 8.15 7.80 2.39
CA TYR A 129 8.39 6.74 3.37
C TYR A 129 9.77 6.90 4.01
N TYR A 130 9.82 6.80 5.33
CA TYR A 130 11.04 6.93 6.12
C TYR A 130 11.19 5.81 7.14
N THR A 131 12.41 5.34 7.29
CA THR A 131 12.81 4.46 8.38
C THR A 131 14.30 4.66 8.70
N ASP A 132 14.76 4.19 9.86
CA ASP A 132 16.18 4.16 10.23
C ASP A 132 16.95 3.06 9.48
N GLU A 133 18.29 3.16 9.48
CA GLU A 133 19.17 2.24 8.73
C GLU A 133 19.03 0.78 9.19
N ASN A 134 18.86 0.53 10.50
CA ASN A 134 18.73 -0.82 11.02
C ASN A 134 17.42 -1.47 10.57
N THR A 135 16.33 -0.70 10.63
CA THR A 135 15.02 -1.12 10.14
C THR A 135 15.05 -1.33 8.61
N LEU A 136 15.68 -0.43 7.86
CA LEU A 136 15.84 -0.57 6.41
C LEU A 136 16.58 -1.87 6.06
N LYS A 137 17.69 -2.12 6.73
CA LYS A 137 18.45 -3.38 6.57
C LYS A 137 17.57 -4.60 6.88
N SER A 138 16.83 -4.58 8.00
CA SER A 138 15.90 -5.66 8.37
C SER A 138 14.83 -5.90 7.31
N LEU A 139 14.27 -4.84 6.71
CA LEU A 139 13.27 -4.96 5.63
C LEU A 139 13.84 -5.68 4.41
N TYR A 140 15.09 -5.42 4.04
CA TYR A 140 15.75 -6.11 2.93
C TYR A 140 16.11 -7.56 3.29
N ASP A 141 16.71 -7.79 4.45
CA ASP A 141 17.13 -9.13 4.90
C ASP A 141 15.93 -10.10 4.97
N ASN A 142 14.71 -9.59 5.22
CA ASN A 142 13.48 -10.37 5.31
C ASN A 142 12.58 -10.29 4.05
N GLU A 143 13.08 -9.75 2.94
CA GLU A 143 12.32 -9.58 1.68
C GLU A 143 10.99 -8.82 1.87
N GLN A 144 10.96 -7.83 2.77
CA GLN A 144 9.78 -7.04 3.09
C GLN A 144 9.64 -5.80 2.21
N VAL A 145 10.69 -5.39 1.48
CA VAL A 145 10.60 -4.35 0.45
C VAL A 145 9.97 -4.97 -0.80
N LEU A 146 8.79 -4.47 -1.17
CA LEU A 146 8.00 -5.03 -2.27
C LEU A 146 8.25 -4.30 -3.58
N LEU A 147 8.20 -2.97 -3.52
CA LEU A 147 8.18 -2.10 -4.69
C LEU A 147 9.08 -0.89 -4.48
N LYS A 148 9.79 -0.48 -5.53
CA LYS A 148 10.55 0.78 -5.58
C LYS A 148 10.09 1.64 -6.76
N TYR A 149 10.16 2.95 -6.60
CA TYR A 149 9.95 3.89 -7.70
C TYR A 149 11.08 3.82 -8.72
N CYS A 150 10.75 3.80 -10.00
CA CYS A 150 11.73 3.71 -11.09
C CYS A 150 11.24 4.43 -12.36
N ASP A 151 12.09 4.49 -13.38
CA ASP A 151 11.69 4.79 -14.75
C ASP A 151 11.19 3.54 -15.50
N ILE A 152 10.83 3.70 -16.78
CA ILE A 152 10.35 2.62 -17.64
C ILE A 152 11.39 1.49 -17.85
N ASN A 153 12.67 1.79 -17.68
CA ASN A 153 13.78 0.84 -17.83
C ASN A 153 14.15 0.17 -16.49
N GLY A 154 13.46 0.52 -15.40
CA GLY A 154 13.74 0.00 -14.05
C GLY A 154 14.88 0.71 -13.32
N ASN A 155 15.38 1.85 -13.83
CA ASN A 155 16.34 2.67 -13.11
C ASN A 155 15.65 3.49 -12.05
N GLU A 156 16.28 3.68 -10.91
CA GLU A 156 15.70 4.39 -9.77
C GLU A 156 15.38 5.86 -10.10
N ILE A 157 14.13 6.26 -9.90
CA ILE A 157 13.64 7.64 -9.95
C ILE A 157 12.69 7.89 -8.79
N ASN A 158 13.12 8.70 -7.83
CA ASN A 158 12.38 8.99 -6.62
C ASN A 158 11.48 10.23 -6.77
N PRO A 159 10.13 10.07 -6.75
CA PRO A 159 9.22 11.19 -6.97
C PRO A 159 8.95 12.04 -5.71
N ASN A 160 9.28 11.54 -4.52
CA ASN A 160 8.78 12.08 -3.25
C ASN A 160 9.78 12.11 -2.09
N GLY A 161 11.02 11.61 -2.29
CA GLY A 161 12.06 11.55 -1.26
C GLY A 161 11.99 10.32 -0.34
N SER A 162 11.20 9.29 -0.67
CA SER A 162 11.17 8.03 0.09
C SER A 162 12.56 7.43 0.25
N VAL A 163 12.87 6.93 1.45
CA VAL A 163 14.15 6.25 1.67
C VAL A 163 14.32 5.12 0.66
N ASP A 164 15.47 5.09 0.00
CA ASP A 164 15.83 4.10 -1.01
C ASP A 164 14.73 3.88 -2.08
N SER A 165 14.00 4.97 -2.43
CA SER A 165 12.87 4.98 -3.39
C SER A 165 11.77 3.96 -3.10
N ILE A 166 11.61 3.50 -1.87
CA ILE A 166 10.60 2.51 -1.48
C ILE A 166 9.20 3.07 -1.73
N ALA A 167 8.39 2.32 -2.48
CA ALA A 167 7.01 2.62 -2.81
C ALA A 167 6.01 1.74 -2.03
N GLY A 168 6.45 0.57 -1.55
CA GLY A 168 5.62 -0.37 -0.79
C GLY A 168 6.43 -1.43 -0.06
N ILE A 169 5.89 -1.85 1.08
CA ILE A 169 6.47 -2.87 1.97
C ILE A 169 5.43 -3.85 2.47
N CYS A 170 5.87 -4.94 3.09
CA CYS A 170 5.00 -5.83 3.87
C CYS A 170 5.55 -6.07 5.28
N ASP A 171 4.71 -6.71 6.12
CA ASP A 171 5.13 -7.23 7.42
C ASP A 171 5.95 -8.53 7.30
N GLU A 172 6.48 -9.02 8.42
CA GLU A 172 7.27 -10.27 8.46
C GLU A 172 6.46 -11.52 8.07
N SER A 173 5.15 -11.53 8.35
CA SER A 173 4.26 -12.64 7.98
C SER A 173 3.89 -12.66 6.50
N LYS A 174 4.21 -11.58 5.77
CA LYS A 174 3.83 -11.35 4.37
C LYS A 174 2.31 -11.42 4.13
N ARG A 175 1.54 -10.93 5.12
CA ARG A 175 0.07 -10.85 5.08
C ARG A 175 -0.46 -9.44 5.16
N ILE A 176 0.36 -8.49 5.61
CA ILE A 176 0.01 -7.07 5.70
C ILE A 176 0.87 -6.31 4.70
N PHE A 177 0.22 -5.67 3.74
CA PHE A 177 0.84 -4.98 2.63
C PHE A 177 0.48 -3.50 2.65
N GLY A 178 1.46 -2.63 2.46
CA GLY A 178 1.26 -1.19 2.34
C GLY A 178 2.01 -0.61 1.16
N LEU A 179 1.35 0.24 0.36
CA LEU A 179 1.97 0.93 -0.75
C LEU A 179 1.35 2.31 -0.97
N MET A 180 2.13 3.28 -1.44
CA MET A 180 1.63 4.61 -1.79
C MET A 180 0.96 4.70 -3.15
N PRO A 181 1.39 3.94 -4.18
CA PRO A 181 0.69 3.87 -5.46
C PRO A 181 -0.70 3.25 -5.36
N HIS A 182 -1.53 3.52 -6.38
CA HIS A 182 -2.94 3.14 -6.45
C HIS A 182 -3.20 2.04 -7.50
N PRO A 183 -2.94 0.75 -7.21
CA PRO A 183 -3.21 -0.33 -8.17
C PRO A 183 -4.70 -0.43 -8.52
N GLU A 184 -5.60 -0.06 -7.61
CA GLU A 184 -7.04 -0.05 -7.85
C GLU A 184 -7.50 0.97 -8.90
N ARG A 185 -6.63 1.91 -9.28
CA ARG A 185 -6.85 2.88 -10.36
C ARG A 185 -6.23 2.46 -11.68
N ALA A 186 -5.59 1.30 -11.74
CA ALA A 186 -4.91 0.73 -12.89
C ALA A 186 -5.41 -0.70 -13.17
N CYS A 187 -6.73 -0.90 -13.11
CA CYS A 187 -7.37 -2.22 -13.26
C CYS A 187 -8.07 -2.42 -14.60
N GLU A 188 -8.18 -1.38 -15.41
CA GLU A 188 -8.88 -1.41 -16.70
C GLU A 188 -8.09 -0.60 -17.73
N LYS A 189 -7.82 -1.17 -18.90
CA LYS A 189 -7.02 -0.53 -19.97
C LYS A 189 -7.54 0.84 -20.39
N ILE A 190 -8.85 1.07 -20.27
CA ILE A 190 -9.46 2.39 -20.54
C ILE A 190 -8.93 3.49 -19.59
N LEU A 191 -8.39 3.10 -18.43
CA LEU A 191 -7.78 4.02 -17.46
C LEU A 191 -6.29 4.28 -17.74
N GLY A 192 -5.74 3.68 -18.82
CA GLY A 192 -4.34 3.84 -19.23
C GLY A 192 -3.50 2.57 -19.10
N THR A 193 -3.73 1.74 -18.09
CA THR A 193 -3.05 0.47 -17.86
C THR A 193 -3.93 -0.48 -17.04
N ASP A 194 -3.67 -1.79 -17.14
CA ASP A 194 -4.26 -2.83 -16.30
C ASP A 194 -3.24 -3.54 -15.40
N ASP A 195 -2.07 -2.95 -15.21
CA ASP A 195 -1.00 -3.52 -14.38
C ASP A 195 -1.41 -3.70 -12.91
N GLY A 196 -2.26 -2.80 -12.39
CA GLY A 196 -2.82 -2.92 -11.05
C GLY A 196 -3.70 -4.16 -10.86
N MET A 197 -4.38 -4.61 -11.92
CA MET A 197 -5.16 -5.85 -11.90
C MET A 197 -4.26 -7.06 -11.64
N LYS A 198 -3.06 -7.12 -12.24
CA LYS A 198 -2.10 -8.20 -12.02
C LYS A 198 -1.66 -8.27 -10.56
N MET A 199 -1.42 -7.09 -9.93
CA MET A 199 -1.06 -6.98 -8.52
C MET A 199 -2.19 -7.48 -7.62
N LEU A 200 -3.41 -6.94 -7.79
CA LEU A 200 -4.56 -7.24 -6.93
C LEU A 200 -5.03 -8.68 -7.07
N LYS A 201 -4.87 -9.30 -8.24
CA LYS A 201 -5.25 -10.70 -8.49
C LYS A 201 -4.53 -11.69 -7.57
N GLY A 202 -3.33 -11.37 -7.09
CA GLY A 202 -2.60 -12.20 -6.13
C GLY A 202 -3.29 -12.33 -4.77
N LEU A 203 -4.16 -11.38 -4.41
CA LEU A 203 -4.92 -11.36 -3.16
C LEU A 203 -6.32 -11.98 -3.28
N VAL A 204 -6.65 -12.60 -4.41
CA VAL A 204 -7.94 -13.27 -4.66
C VAL A 204 -7.70 -14.77 -4.75
N TRP A 205 -8.47 -15.57 -4.00
CA TRP A 205 -8.40 -17.03 -3.93
C TRP A 205 -9.78 -17.69 -3.93
#